data_d8890acd5242b9091c0bf47c00eba70f
#
_entry.id   d8890acd5242b9091c0bf47c00eba70f
#
_cell.length_a   1.000
_cell.length_b   1.000
_cell.length_c   1.000
_cell.angle_alpha   90.00
_cell.angle_beta   90.00
_cell.angle_gamma   90.00
#
_symmetry.space_group_name_H-M   'P 1'
#
loop_
_entity.id
_entity.type
_entity.pdbx_description
1 polymer ?
#
loop_
_entity_poly.entity_id
_entity_poly.type
_entity_poly.pdbx_seq_one_letter_code
_entity_poly.pdbx_strand_id
1 'polypeptide(L)'
;MIFKKMNELGFEVMHVYGLTETYGHVTQCAWNDAWNKFDEEKQNEIKARQGVRYPNTEGIAVMNPETMVEVPKDGKTIGEIMIKGNVVMKGYFKDKDATSKAMHGGWFHSGDLAVMHPDGYVKIKTGLKILLFQEV
;
A
#
# COMPACT_ATOMS: atom_id res chain seq x y z
N MET A 1 8.51 11.95 -11.69
CA MET A 1 8.17 12.98 -12.70
C MET A 1 7.00 13.87 -12.30
N ILE A 2 5.83 13.35 -11.88
CA ILE A 2 4.66 14.18 -11.49
C ILE A 2 4.96 15.03 -10.26
N PHE A 3 5.49 14.44 -9.18
CA PHE A 3 5.80 15.16 -7.93
C PHE A 3 6.75 16.34 -8.14
N LYS A 4 7.78 16.15 -8.99
CA LYS A 4 8.71 17.24 -9.34
C LYS A 4 7.98 18.42 -9.99
N LYS A 5 7.14 18.16 -11.00
CA LYS A 5 6.36 19.22 -11.66
C LYS A 5 5.39 19.93 -10.73
N MET A 6 4.76 19.20 -9.81
CA MET A 6 3.87 19.82 -8.81
C MET A 6 4.64 20.72 -7.84
N ASN A 7 5.82 20.28 -7.38
CA ASN A 7 6.70 21.11 -6.55
C ASN A 7 7.17 22.38 -7.28
N GLU A 8 7.54 22.28 -8.57
CA GLU A 8 7.92 23.45 -9.40
C GLU A 8 6.77 24.48 -9.53
N LEU A 9 5.52 24.01 -9.44
CA LEU A 9 4.31 24.86 -9.44
C LEU A 9 3.93 25.35 -8.03
N GLY A 10 4.73 25.05 -7.00
CA GLY A 10 4.49 25.49 -5.63
C GLY A 10 3.48 24.63 -4.84
N PHE A 11 3.10 23.45 -5.35
CA PHE A 11 2.20 22.54 -4.63
C PHE A 11 2.99 21.60 -3.72
N GLU A 12 2.55 21.50 -2.49
CA GLU A 12 2.97 20.42 -1.58
C GLU A 12 2.03 19.22 -1.77
N VAL A 13 2.57 18.09 -2.24
CA VAL A 13 1.78 16.90 -2.55
C VAL A 13 2.09 15.79 -1.58
N MET A 14 1.07 15.29 -0.89
CA MET A 14 1.13 14.09 -0.07
C MET A 14 0.53 12.91 -0.84
N HIS A 15 1.34 11.86 -1.04
CA HIS A 15 0.86 10.64 -1.66
C HIS A 15 0.10 9.80 -0.64
N VAL A 16 -1.09 9.35 -1.01
CA VAL A 16 -1.96 8.48 -0.19
C VAL A 16 -2.42 7.28 -1.01
N TYR A 17 -2.80 6.21 -0.34
CA TYR A 17 -3.40 5.04 -0.97
C TYR A 17 -4.59 4.55 -0.17
N GLY A 18 -5.62 4.13 -0.86
CA GLY A 18 -6.83 3.52 -0.34
C GLY A 18 -7.73 3.05 -1.47
N LEU A 19 -8.79 2.37 -1.11
CA LEU A 19 -9.76 1.74 -2.00
C LEU A 19 -11.17 2.12 -1.57
N THR A 20 -12.16 1.90 -2.44
CA THR A 20 -13.58 2.03 -2.07
C THR A 20 -13.92 1.12 -0.88
N GLU A 21 -13.34 -0.07 -0.89
CA GLU A 21 -13.48 -1.10 0.14
C GLU A 21 -12.91 -0.71 1.50
N THR A 22 -12.11 0.36 1.57
CA THR A 22 -11.49 0.87 2.80
C THR A 22 -12.00 2.25 3.21
N TYR A 23 -13.10 2.73 2.60
CA TYR A 23 -13.72 4.03 2.93
C TYR A 23 -12.77 5.22 2.89
N GLY A 24 -11.76 5.19 2.02
CA GLY A 24 -10.77 6.23 1.87
C GLY A 24 -9.34 5.71 2.00
N HIS A 25 -8.41 6.62 2.30
CA HIS A 25 -7.00 6.25 2.37
C HIS A 25 -6.64 5.52 3.67
N VAL A 26 -5.79 4.51 3.52
CA VAL A 26 -5.27 3.66 4.60
C VAL A 26 -3.78 3.83 4.81
N THR A 27 -3.09 4.45 3.85
CA THR A 27 -1.70 4.86 4.01
C THR A 27 -1.50 6.31 3.57
N GLN A 28 -0.45 6.93 4.09
CA GLN A 28 0.03 8.23 3.66
C GLN A 28 1.56 8.26 3.64
N CYS A 29 2.13 8.94 2.65
CA CYS A 29 3.56 9.19 2.59
C CYS A 29 3.92 10.37 3.51
N ALA A 30 3.88 10.14 4.82
CA ALA A 30 4.29 11.13 5.81
C ALA A 30 5.76 11.48 5.59
N TRP A 31 6.06 12.79 5.50
CA TRP A 31 7.43 13.24 5.31
C TRP A 31 8.22 13.18 6.62
N ASN A 32 9.46 12.75 6.54
CA ASN A 32 10.39 12.80 7.67
C ASN A 32 11.45 13.88 7.37
N ASP A 33 11.62 14.83 8.27
CA ASP A 33 12.55 15.95 8.10
C ASP A 33 14.01 15.50 7.90
N ALA A 34 14.37 14.33 8.40
CA ALA A 34 15.68 13.74 8.15
C ALA A 34 15.97 13.50 6.65
N TRP A 35 14.95 13.43 5.81
CA TRP A 35 15.10 13.24 4.37
C TRP A 35 15.37 14.54 3.60
N ASN A 36 15.23 15.71 4.24
CA ASN A 36 15.57 17.00 3.63
C ASN A 36 17.05 17.09 3.22
N LYS A 37 17.91 16.25 3.81
CA LYS A 37 19.33 16.13 3.46
C LYS A 37 19.64 15.38 2.17
N PHE A 38 18.66 14.64 1.63
CA PHE A 38 18.83 13.90 0.37
C PHE A 38 18.69 14.84 -0.81
N ASP A 39 19.29 14.44 -1.93
CA ASP A 39 19.08 15.11 -3.20
C ASP A 39 17.62 15.03 -3.68
N GLU A 40 17.28 15.88 -4.64
CA GLU A 40 15.91 15.99 -5.17
C GLU A 40 15.42 14.66 -5.77
N GLU A 41 16.29 13.89 -6.40
CA GLU A 41 15.92 12.61 -7.02
C GLU A 41 15.49 11.60 -5.96
N LYS A 42 16.28 11.49 -4.89
CA LYS A 42 15.99 10.61 -3.76
C LYS A 42 14.72 11.05 -3.00
N GLN A 43 14.52 12.34 -2.80
CA GLN A 43 13.30 12.87 -2.20
C GLN A 43 12.07 12.52 -3.06
N ASN A 44 12.14 12.67 -4.39
CA ASN A 44 11.05 12.32 -5.30
C ASN A 44 10.77 10.80 -5.30
N GLU A 45 11.80 9.96 -5.20
CA GLU A 45 11.65 8.51 -5.05
C GLU A 45 10.86 8.16 -3.77
N ILE A 46 11.17 8.82 -2.65
CA ILE A 46 10.47 8.61 -1.38
C ILE A 46 9.03 9.10 -1.46
N LYS A 47 8.79 10.31 -1.99
CA LYS A 47 7.44 10.89 -2.18
C LYS A 47 6.54 10.03 -3.07
N ALA A 48 7.13 9.22 -3.97
CA ALA A 48 6.40 8.31 -4.83
C ALA A 48 5.93 7.02 -4.13
N ARG A 49 6.30 6.78 -2.87
CA ARG A 49 5.81 5.64 -2.08
C ARG A 49 4.40 5.94 -1.57
N GLN A 50 3.61 4.89 -1.32
CA GLN A 50 2.28 5.02 -0.71
C GLN A 50 2.36 5.32 0.79
N GLY A 51 3.52 5.10 1.39
CA GLY A 51 3.84 5.53 2.74
C GLY A 51 3.53 4.52 3.82
N VAL A 52 3.22 5.03 5.00
CA VAL A 52 2.96 4.25 6.22
C VAL A 52 1.47 4.21 6.54
N ARG A 53 1.10 3.31 7.43
CA ARG A 53 -0.26 3.14 7.94
C ARG A 53 -0.87 4.47 8.43
N TYR A 54 -2.08 4.77 7.98
CA TYR A 54 -2.85 5.91 8.47
C TYR A 54 -3.45 5.62 9.86
N PRO A 55 -3.60 6.62 10.75
CA PRO A 55 -4.02 6.40 12.15
C PRO A 55 -5.34 5.69 12.35
N ASN A 56 -6.31 5.81 11.43
CA ASN A 56 -7.62 5.15 11.53
C ASN A 56 -7.61 3.68 11.07
N THR A 57 -6.47 3.17 10.62
CA THR A 57 -6.31 1.79 10.14
C THR A 57 -5.60 0.96 11.21
N GLU A 58 -6.10 -0.24 11.55
CA GLU A 58 -5.47 -1.09 12.56
C GLU A 58 -4.18 -1.72 12.07
N GLY A 59 -4.14 -2.18 10.82
CA GLY A 59 -2.97 -2.85 10.24
C GLY A 59 -2.85 -2.67 8.74
N ILE A 60 -1.60 -2.49 8.31
CA ILE A 60 -1.17 -2.60 6.91
C ILE A 60 0.03 -3.54 6.90
N ALA A 61 -0.03 -4.55 6.05
CA ALA A 61 1.06 -5.48 5.83
C ALA A 61 1.24 -5.78 4.34
N VAL A 62 2.42 -6.20 3.95
CA VAL A 62 2.67 -6.80 2.64
C VAL A 62 2.95 -8.27 2.88
N MET A 63 2.07 -9.13 2.38
CA MET A 63 2.09 -10.57 2.67
C MET A 63 2.09 -11.41 1.40
N ASN A 64 2.56 -12.63 1.52
CA ASN A 64 2.25 -13.66 0.54
C ASN A 64 0.77 -14.05 0.70
N PRO A 65 -0.07 -13.92 -0.33
CA PRO A 65 -1.52 -14.12 -0.21
C PRO A 65 -1.94 -15.57 0.07
N GLU A 66 -1.07 -16.56 -0.23
CA GLU A 66 -1.36 -17.98 -0.01
C GLU A 66 -0.99 -18.41 1.41
N THR A 67 0.20 -18.01 1.87
CA THR A 67 0.72 -18.43 3.17
C THR A 67 0.34 -17.50 4.31
N MET A 68 -0.17 -16.30 4.01
CA MET A 68 -0.48 -15.23 4.97
C MET A 68 0.73 -14.83 5.85
N VAL A 69 1.95 -15.02 5.32
CA VAL A 69 3.19 -14.64 5.98
C VAL A 69 3.67 -13.30 5.43
N GLU A 70 4.03 -12.38 6.32
CA GLU A 70 4.61 -11.08 5.93
C GLU A 70 5.91 -11.28 5.14
N VAL A 71 6.07 -10.52 4.05
CA VAL A 71 7.32 -10.50 3.30
C VAL A 71 8.40 -9.71 4.06
N PRO A 72 9.69 -9.99 3.82
CA PRO A 72 10.78 -9.19 4.39
C PRO A 72 10.65 -7.71 4.04
N LYS A 73 10.99 -6.84 5.00
CA LYS A 73 11.02 -5.38 4.81
C LYS A 73 12.31 -4.95 4.11
N ASP A 74 12.54 -5.47 2.91
CA ASP A 74 13.77 -5.27 2.13
C ASP A 74 13.60 -4.31 0.93
N GLY A 75 12.36 -3.85 0.68
CA GLY A 75 12.02 -3.02 -0.47
C GLY A 75 12.09 -3.74 -1.82
N LYS A 76 12.19 -5.06 -1.83
CA LYS A 76 12.40 -5.90 -3.02
C LYS A 76 11.40 -7.05 -3.14
N THR A 77 11.20 -7.79 -2.04
CA THR A 77 10.30 -8.94 -2.02
C THR A 77 8.86 -8.47 -2.20
N ILE A 78 8.20 -9.00 -3.23
CA ILE A 78 6.84 -8.63 -3.60
C ILE A 78 5.85 -9.47 -2.81
N GLY A 79 4.79 -8.83 -2.33
CA GLY A 79 3.61 -9.44 -1.76
C GLY A 79 2.37 -8.62 -2.08
N GLU A 80 1.23 -9.02 -1.56
CA GLU A 80 -0.03 -8.28 -1.65
C GLU A 80 -0.19 -7.35 -0.47
N ILE A 81 -0.74 -6.14 -0.68
CA ILE A 81 -1.13 -5.25 0.42
C ILE A 81 -2.36 -5.84 1.10
N MET A 82 -2.20 -6.14 2.38
CA MET A 82 -3.27 -6.60 3.26
C MET A 82 -3.65 -5.48 4.24
N ILE A 83 -4.95 -5.29 4.43
CA ILE A 83 -5.50 -4.19 5.23
C ILE A 83 -6.40 -4.76 6.32
N LYS A 84 -6.28 -4.19 7.53
CA LYS A 84 -7.11 -4.57 8.67
C LYS A 84 -7.59 -3.32 9.41
N GLY A 85 -8.85 -3.35 9.87
CA GLY A 85 -9.44 -2.28 10.68
C GLY A 85 -10.90 -2.02 10.35
N ASN A 86 -11.53 -1.16 11.15
CA ASN A 86 -12.96 -0.82 11.03
C ASN A 86 -13.29 0.03 9.81
N VAL A 87 -12.29 0.53 9.11
CA VAL A 87 -12.46 1.24 7.83
C VAL A 87 -12.68 0.29 6.66
N VAL A 88 -12.38 -1.00 6.85
CA VAL A 88 -12.61 -2.03 5.84
C VAL A 88 -14.10 -2.36 5.75
N MET A 89 -14.61 -2.48 4.53
CA MET A 89 -16.01 -2.84 4.27
C MET A 89 -16.41 -4.15 4.96
N LYS A 90 -17.72 -4.33 5.23
CA LYS A 90 -18.26 -5.61 5.73
C LYS A 90 -18.26 -6.70 4.67
N GLY A 91 -18.27 -6.34 3.39
CA GLY A 91 -18.30 -7.28 2.28
C GLY A 91 -18.97 -6.71 1.04
N TYR A 92 -18.91 -7.47 -0.04
CA TYR A 92 -19.60 -7.16 -1.30
C TYR A 92 -21.09 -7.47 -1.20
N PHE A 93 -21.92 -6.59 -1.74
CA PHE A 93 -23.38 -6.70 -1.65
C PHE A 93 -23.88 -7.97 -2.36
N LYS A 94 -24.55 -8.84 -1.60
CA LYS A 94 -25.11 -10.12 -2.07
C LYS A 94 -24.09 -11.09 -2.71
N ASP A 95 -22.81 -10.90 -2.45
CA ASP A 95 -21.74 -11.77 -2.94
C ASP A 95 -20.88 -12.29 -1.77
N LYS A 96 -21.34 -13.42 -1.22
CA LYS A 96 -20.66 -14.06 -0.08
C LYS A 96 -19.33 -14.69 -0.47
N ASP A 97 -19.23 -15.20 -1.69
CA ASP A 97 -18.03 -15.90 -2.17
C ASP A 97 -16.91 -14.90 -2.41
N ALA A 98 -17.17 -13.80 -3.12
CA ALA A 98 -16.21 -12.72 -3.28
C ALA A 98 -15.82 -12.10 -1.92
N THR A 99 -16.79 -11.92 -1.00
CA THR A 99 -16.51 -11.42 0.34
C THR A 99 -15.57 -12.36 1.11
N SER A 100 -15.85 -13.67 1.11
CA SER A 100 -15.04 -14.66 1.82
C SER A 100 -13.60 -14.71 1.29
N LYS A 101 -13.42 -14.62 -0.03
CA LYS A 101 -12.09 -14.54 -0.66
C LYS A 101 -11.37 -13.26 -0.26
N ALA A 102 -12.05 -12.11 -0.35
CA ALA A 102 -11.45 -10.82 -0.04
C ALA A 102 -11.09 -10.64 1.44
N MET A 103 -11.71 -11.41 2.35
CA MET A 103 -11.48 -11.34 3.80
C MET A 103 -10.75 -12.56 4.36
N HIS A 104 -10.06 -13.31 3.51
CA HIS A 104 -9.35 -14.51 3.93
C HIS A 104 -8.30 -14.20 5.01
N GLY A 105 -8.14 -15.10 5.98
CA GLY A 105 -7.16 -14.96 7.06
C GLY A 105 -7.39 -13.76 8.00
N GLY A 106 -8.57 -13.12 7.95
CA GLY A 106 -8.89 -11.95 8.80
C GLY A 106 -8.28 -10.63 8.32
N TRP A 107 -7.80 -10.59 7.09
CA TRP A 107 -7.29 -9.40 6.41
C TRP A 107 -8.08 -9.15 5.13
N PHE A 108 -8.24 -7.90 4.77
CA PHE A 108 -8.74 -7.54 3.45
C PHE A 108 -7.62 -7.62 2.41
N HIS A 109 -7.84 -8.44 1.40
CA HIS A 109 -6.97 -8.62 0.24
C HIS A 109 -7.24 -7.53 -0.78
N SER A 110 -6.30 -6.60 -0.96
CA SER A 110 -6.49 -5.46 -1.86
C SER A 110 -6.40 -5.81 -3.35
N GLY A 111 -5.75 -6.92 -3.68
CA GLY A 111 -5.39 -7.25 -5.05
C GLY A 111 -4.18 -6.48 -5.59
N ASP A 112 -3.60 -5.58 -4.81
CA ASP A 112 -2.48 -4.75 -5.24
C ASP A 112 -1.14 -5.31 -4.74
N LEU A 113 -0.18 -5.46 -5.66
CA LEU A 113 1.16 -5.93 -5.33
C LEU A 113 2.07 -4.78 -4.90
N ALA A 114 2.84 -5.01 -3.84
CA ALA A 114 3.72 -4.03 -3.26
C ALA A 114 4.98 -4.65 -2.66
N VAL A 115 5.89 -3.79 -2.23
CA VAL A 115 7.02 -4.13 -1.37
C VAL A 115 6.95 -3.31 -0.10
N MET A 116 7.48 -3.84 0.99
CA MET A 116 7.66 -3.14 2.25
C MET A 116 9.12 -2.71 2.40
N HIS A 117 9.36 -1.42 2.60
CA HIS A 117 10.71 -0.90 2.85
C HIS A 117 11.14 -1.10 4.31
N PRO A 118 12.46 -1.07 4.62
CA PRO A 118 12.95 -1.20 6.01
C PRO A 118 12.41 -0.14 6.97
N ASP A 119 12.08 1.04 6.47
CA ASP A 119 11.49 2.15 7.21
C ASP A 119 9.96 2.02 7.41
N GLY A 120 9.35 0.91 6.96
CA GLY A 120 7.92 0.64 7.08
C GLY A 120 7.07 1.28 5.99
N TYR A 121 7.68 1.93 4.99
CA TYR A 121 6.96 2.54 3.87
C TYR A 121 6.62 1.50 2.82
N VAL A 122 5.35 1.46 2.43
CA VAL A 122 4.85 0.62 1.34
C VAL A 122 5.10 1.30 0.00
N LYS A 123 5.50 0.52 -0.99
CA LYS A 123 5.59 0.97 -2.39
C LYS A 123 4.87 -0.01 -3.30
N ILE A 124 3.79 0.44 -3.94
CA ILE A 124 3.03 -0.36 -4.91
C ILE A 124 3.88 -0.58 -6.17
N LYS A 125 3.78 -1.79 -6.71
CA LYS A 125 4.37 -2.17 -7.99
C LYS A 125 3.30 -2.08 -9.07
N THR A 126 3.16 -0.90 -9.68
CA THR A 126 2.21 -0.65 -10.77
C THR A 126 2.45 -1.59 -11.95
N GLY A 127 1.36 -2.17 -12.51
CA GLY A 127 1.38 -3.02 -13.70
C GLY A 127 1.50 -4.52 -13.45
N LEU A 128 1.71 -4.95 -12.21
CA LEU A 128 1.63 -6.35 -11.81
C LEU A 128 0.28 -6.57 -11.11
N LYS A 129 -0.73 -7.00 -11.83
CA LYS A 129 -1.92 -7.62 -11.22
C LYS A 129 -1.54 -9.03 -10.76
N ILE A 130 -2.27 -9.58 -9.78
CA ILE A 130 -2.11 -10.94 -9.21
C ILE A 130 -2.32 -12.06 -10.29
N LEU A 131 -1.87 -11.87 -11.50
CA LEU A 131 -1.80 -12.93 -12.51
C LEU A 131 -0.64 -13.90 -12.27
N LEU A 132 0.27 -13.59 -11.33
CA LEU A 132 1.45 -14.42 -11.02
C LEU A 132 1.18 -15.56 -10.03
N PHE A 133 -0.01 -15.60 -9.41
CA PHE A 133 -0.36 -16.64 -8.43
C PHE A 133 -1.48 -17.58 -8.92
N GLN A 134 -1.91 -17.45 -10.17
CA GLN A 134 -2.79 -18.44 -10.82
C GLN A 134 -1.96 -19.21 -11.82
N GLU A 135 -1.24 -20.24 -11.34
CA GLU A 135 -0.85 -21.46 -12.05
C GLU A 135 0.30 -22.13 -11.31
N VAL A 136 0.04 -23.19 -10.60
CA VAL A 136 0.37 -24.57 -11.03
C VAL A 136 -0.65 -25.51 -10.42
#